data_40ac830eb9d713e5d1c367f5f435db28
#
_entry.id   40ac830eb9d713e5d1c367f5f435db28
#
_cell.length_a   1.000
_cell.length_b   1.000
_cell.length_c   1.000
_cell.angle_alpha   90.00
_cell.angle_beta   90.00
_cell.angle_gamma   90.00
#
_symmetry.space_group_name_H-M   'P 1'
#
loop_
_entity.id
_entity.type
_entity.pdbx_description
1 polymer ?
#
loop_
_entity_poly.entity_id
_entity_poly.type
_entity_poly.pdbx_seq_one_letter_code
_entity_poly.pdbx_strand_id
1 'polypeptide(L)'
;TLACDMLARFKRLDGYQVKFLTGTDEHGQKVQKSAEAANTDPQSFTDKVSQNFRDLTDLLNFSNDDFIRTTEDRHKAACQALWRKLVASGDIYLGSYAGWYAVRDEAYYQEDELTTSPDGKKIAPSGAECEWVEESSYFFRLSAWQDRLLAHYEAHPDFIMPSARRNEVMSFVKGGLKDLSISRTAFDWGVEVPQDEPEANGHIMYVWLDA
;
A
#
# COMPACT_ATOMS: atom_id res chain seq x y z
N THR A 1 8.29 -12.55 -7.26
CA THR A 1 9.01 -13.51 -6.39
C THR A 1 10.10 -14.25 -7.13
N LEU A 2 9.85 -14.89 -8.31
CA LEU A 2 10.86 -15.67 -9.05
C LEU A 2 12.13 -14.87 -9.39
N ALA A 3 11.99 -13.64 -9.91
CA ALA A 3 13.15 -12.78 -10.21
C ALA A 3 13.96 -12.42 -8.96
N CYS A 4 13.27 -12.20 -7.82
CA CYS A 4 13.94 -11.95 -6.55
C CYS A 4 14.67 -13.19 -6.03
N ASP A 5 14.11 -14.39 -6.22
CA ASP A 5 14.78 -15.64 -5.84
C ASP A 5 16.07 -15.86 -6.64
N MET A 6 16.03 -15.64 -7.96
CA MET A 6 17.23 -15.71 -8.80
C MET A 6 18.31 -14.73 -8.33
N LEU A 7 17.94 -13.49 -8.02
CA LEU A 7 18.87 -12.47 -7.52
C LEU A 7 19.43 -12.85 -6.14
N ALA A 8 18.57 -13.34 -5.24
CA ALA A 8 18.98 -13.77 -3.90
C ALA A 8 20.00 -14.91 -3.97
N ARG A 9 19.75 -15.93 -4.80
CA ARG A 9 20.67 -17.06 -5.03
C ARG A 9 21.98 -16.58 -5.64
N PHE A 10 21.93 -15.73 -6.67
CA PHE A 10 23.12 -15.15 -7.28
C PHE A 10 23.96 -14.38 -6.24
N LYS A 11 23.33 -13.52 -5.46
CA LYS A 11 24.04 -12.71 -4.46
C LYS A 11 24.64 -13.56 -3.32
N ARG A 12 23.99 -14.65 -2.92
CA ARG A 12 24.58 -15.62 -1.98
C ARG A 12 25.82 -16.30 -2.55
N LEU A 13 25.77 -16.69 -3.83
CA LEU A 13 26.95 -17.24 -4.54
C LEU A 13 28.09 -16.23 -4.70
N ASP A 14 27.74 -14.95 -4.81
CA ASP A 14 28.67 -13.82 -4.88
C ASP A 14 29.22 -13.40 -3.48
N GLY A 15 28.91 -14.16 -2.43
CA GLY A 15 29.44 -13.97 -1.08
C GLY A 15 28.71 -12.95 -0.21
N TYR A 16 27.55 -12.45 -0.67
CA TYR A 16 26.74 -11.51 0.13
C TYR A 16 25.90 -12.24 1.18
N GLN A 17 25.70 -11.58 2.31
CA GLN A 17 24.64 -11.96 3.25
C GLN A 17 23.31 -11.46 2.69
N VAL A 18 22.40 -12.38 2.40
CA VAL A 18 21.11 -12.05 1.78
C VAL A 18 19.98 -12.54 2.69
N LYS A 19 19.05 -11.64 3.02
CA LYS A 19 17.73 -11.99 3.55
C LYS A 19 16.69 -11.78 2.47
N PHE A 20 16.03 -12.84 2.06
CA PHE A 20 14.96 -12.82 1.07
C PHE A 20 13.62 -13.02 1.76
N LEU A 21 12.85 -11.96 1.87
CA LEU A 21 11.48 -11.95 2.38
C LEU A 21 10.50 -12.01 1.22
N THR A 22 9.48 -12.85 1.33
CA THR A 22 8.27 -12.84 0.49
C THR A 22 7.04 -12.93 1.38
N GLY A 23 5.85 -12.81 0.80
CA GLY A 23 4.62 -12.87 1.60
C GLY A 23 3.38 -12.53 0.81
N THR A 24 2.29 -12.31 1.54
CA THR A 24 0.99 -11.95 1.01
C THR A 24 0.47 -10.66 1.64
N ASP A 25 -0.05 -9.78 0.78
CA ASP A 25 -0.84 -8.61 1.15
C ASP A 25 -2.31 -9.04 1.24
N GLU A 26 -2.92 -8.90 2.44
CA GLU A 26 -4.17 -9.59 2.79
C GLU A 26 -5.28 -8.65 3.28
N HIS A 27 -5.03 -7.37 3.36
CA HIS A 27 -5.99 -6.39 3.85
C HIS A 27 -6.78 -5.72 2.72
N GLY A 28 -7.72 -4.86 3.11
CA GLY A 28 -8.49 -4.02 2.20
C GLY A 28 -9.89 -4.53 1.87
N GLN A 29 -10.67 -3.63 1.28
CA GLN A 29 -12.09 -3.83 0.99
C GLN A 29 -12.36 -4.98 0.01
N LYS A 30 -11.47 -5.22 -0.94
CA LYS A 30 -11.61 -6.34 -1.90
C LYS A 30 -11.58 -7.69 -1.19
N VAL A 31 -10.63 -7.87 -0.27
CA VAL A 31 -10.49 -9.10 0.51
C VAL A 31 -11.71 -9.29 1.39
N GLN A 32 -12.15 -8.24 2.09
CA GLN A 32 -13.36 -8.28 2.91
C GLN A 32 -14.59 -8.72 2.10
N LYS A 33 -14.85 -8.08 0.95
CA LYS A 33 -15.96 -8.46 0.05
C LYS A 33 -15.84 -9.88 -0.50
N SER A 34 -14.63 -10.35 -0.77
CA SER A 34 -14.40 -11.72 -1.26
C SER A 34 -14.69 -12.75 -0.18
N ALA A 35 -14.34 -12.46 1.08
CA ALA A 35 -14.64 -13.28 2.23
C ALA A 35 -16.16 -13.35 2.48
N GLU A 36 -16.86 -12.21 2.43
CA GLU A 36 -18.31 -12.12 2.52
C GLU A 36 -19.01 -12.96 1.43
N ALA A 37 -18.56 -12.84 0.18
CA ALA A 37 -19.08 -13.62 -0.94
C ALA A 37 -18.84 -15.13 -0.78
N ALA A 38 -17.76 -15.51 -0.07
CA ALA A 38 -17.46 -16.91 0.27
C ALA A 38 -18.14 -17.38 1.58
N ASN A 39 -18.98 -16.53 2.20
CA ASN A 39 -19.63 -16.79 3.50
C ASN A 39 -18.64 -17.20 4.60
N THR A 40 -17.50 -16.52 4.68
CA THR A 40 -16.47 -16.73 5.71
C THR A 40 -15.98 -15.39 6.24
N ASP A 41 -15.31 -15.39 7.38
CA ASP A 41 -14.64 -14.21 7.89
C ASP A 41 -13.33 -13.91 7.11
N PRO A 42 -12.87 -12.65 7.05
CA PRO A 42 -11.69 -12.28 6.30
C PRO A 42 -10.40 -13.00 6.74
N GLN A 43 -10.24 -13.29 8.04
CA GLN A 43 -9.05 -13.99 8.53
C GLN A 43 -9.01 -15.43 8.00
N SER A 44 -10.11 -16.18 8.16
CA SER A 44 -10.21 -17.56 7.65
C SER A 44 -10.09 -17.63 6.13
N PHE A 45 -10.61 -16.62 5.41
CA PHE A 45 -10.47 -16.51 3.98
C PHE A 45 -9.00 -16.33 3.57
N THR A 46 -8.31 -15.38 4.19
CA THR A 46 -6.90 -15.10 3.88
C THR A 46 -5.98 -16.22 4.33
N ASP A 47 -6.26 -16.89 5.46
CA ASP A 47 -5.51 -18.08 5.91
C ASP A 47 -5.50 -19.17 4.83
N LYS A 48 -6.66 -19.43 4.21
CA LYS A 48 -6.77 -20.40 3.14
C LYS A 48 -6.09 -19.96 1.85
N VAL A 49 -6.25 -18.70 1.47
CA VAL A 49 -5.66 -18.17 0.23
C VAL A 49 -4.16 -18.08 0.33
N SER A 50 -3.62 -17.58 1.44
CA SER A 50 -2.17 -17.43 1.64
C SER A 50 -1.45 -18.77 1.69
N GLN A 51 -2.14 -19.84 2.13
CA GLN A 51 -1.55 -21.18 2.12
C GLN A 51 -1.18 -21.62 0.69
N ASN A 52 -1.99 -21.30 -0.32
CA ASN A 52 -1.65 -21.60 -1.71
C ASN A 52 -0.35 -20.91 -2.16
N PHE A 53 -0.12 -19.67 -1.73
CA PHE A 53 1.12 -18.95 -2.04
C PHE A 53 2.31 -19.52 -1.28
N ARG A 54 2.11 -19.98 -0.04
CA ARG A 54 3.13 -20.66 0.74
C ARG A 54 3.52 -21.99 0.10
N ASP A 55 2.53 -22.77 -0.32
CA ASP A 55 2.78 -24.05 -1.02
C ASP A 55 3.54 -23.85 -2.34
N LEU A 56 3.32 -22.72 -3.03
CA LEU A 56 4.08 -22.35 -4.24
C LEU A 56 5.55 -22.07 -3.93
N THR A 57 5.90 -21.54 -2.75
CA THR A 57 7.32 -21.35 -2.40
C THR A 57 8.05 -22.67 -2.28
N ASP A 58 7.39 -23.67 -1.73
CA ASP A 58 7.93 -25.03 -1.59
C ASP A 58 8.00 -25.75 -2.95
N LEU A 59 6.90 -25.71 -3.71
CA LEU A 59 6.81 -26.35 -5.04
C LEU A 59 7.86 -25.82 -6.01
N LEU A 60 8.11 -24.51 -6.00
CA LEU A 60 9.08 -23.83 -6.86
C LEU A 60 10.48 -23.78 -6.23
N ASN A 61 10.67 -24.37 -5.07
CA ASN A 61 11.92 -24.40 -4.33
C ASN A 61 12.55 -23.01 -4.18
N PHE A 62 11.75 -22.01 -3.78
CA PHE A 62 12.27 -20.68 -3.49
C PHE A 62 13.20 -20.67 -2.30
N SER A 63 14.19 -19.79 -2.34
CA SER A 63 15.20 -19.65 -1.28
C SER A 63 14.88 -18.53 -0.30
N ASN A 64 13.58 -18.22 -0.12
CA ASN A 64 13.16 -17.23 0.85
C ASN A 64 13.47 -17.66 2.27
N ASP A 65 13.97 -16.71 3.07
CA ASP A 65 14.30 -16.92 4.47
C ASP A 65 13.09 -16.80 5.39
N ASP A 66 12.05 -16.08 4.91
CA ASP A 66 10.84 -15.81 5.67
C ASP A 66 9.67 -15.61 4.73
N PHE A 67 8.46 -15.89 5.23
CA PHE A 67 7.19 -15.62 4.57
C PHE A 67 6.32 -14.81 5.52
N ILE A 68 6.10 -13.54 5.22
CA ILE A 68 5.29 -12.64 6.03
C ILE A 68 3.88 -12.50 5.47
N ARG A 69 2.91 -12.40 6.36
CA ARG A 69 1.54 -12.03 6.03
C ARG A 69 1.22 -10.69 6.69
N THR A 70 0.53 -9.81 6.00
CA THR A 70 0.16 -8.52 6.59
C THR A 70 -0.81 -8.67 7.78
N THR A 71 -1.49 -9.81 7.87
CA THR A 71 -2.35 -10.19 9.00
C THR A 71 -1.61 -10.69 10.25
N GLU A 72 -0.29 -10.95 10.18
CA GLU A 72 0.48 -11.39 11.35
C GLU A 72 0.67 -10.26 12.37
N ASP A 73 0.63 -10.61 13.66
CA ASP A 73 0.80 -9.64 14.75
C ASP A 73 2.14 -8.89 14.68
N ARG A 74 3.22 -9.57 14.24
CA ARG A 74 4.53 -8.93 14.06
C ARG A 74 4.50 -7.83 12.98
N HIS A 75 3.73 -8.02 11.91
CA HIS A 75 3.55 -7.03 10.86
C HIS A 75 2.71 -5.85 11.38
N LYS A 76 1.55 -6.12 11.97
CA LYS A 76 0.68 -5.10 12.57
C LYS A 76 1.43 -4.23 13.58
N ALA A 77 2.22 -4.86 14.45
CA ALA A 77 3.05 -4.15 15.42
C ALA A 77 4.10 -3.25 14.76
N ALA A 78 4.72 -3.71 13.66
CA ALA A 78 5.70 -2.92 12.91
C ALA A 78 5.04 -1.70 12.24
N CYS A 79 3.87 -1.87 11.62
CA CYS A 79 3.10 -0.78 11.02
C CYS A 79 2.71 0.28 12.05
N GLN A 80 2.19 -0.14 13.21
CA GLN A 80 1.84 0.77 14.31
C GLN A 80 3.07 1.48 14.90
N ALA A 81 4.21 0.81 14.99
CA ALA A 81 5.45 1.44 15.44
C ALA A 81 5.95 2.49 14.44
N LEU A 82 5.87 2.21 13.13
CA LEU A 82 6.17 3.18 12.09
C LEU A 82 5.22 4.39 12.14
N TRP A 83 3.93 4.14 12.28
CA TRP A 83 2.91 5.18 12.43
C TRP A 83 3.26 6.15 13.55
N ARG A 84 3.47 5.65 14.77
CA ARG A 84 3.84 6.49 15.92
C ARG A 84 5.09 7.32 15.68
N LYS A 85 6.05 6.76 14.96
CA LYS A 85 7.28 7.46 14.60
C LYS A 85 7.02 8.62 13.64
N LEU A 86 6.15 8.43 12.67
CA LEU A 86 5.75 9.46 11.71
C LEU A 86 4.87 10.54 12.34
N VAL A 87 4.02 10.18 13.29
CA VAL A 87 3.28 11.17 14.10
C VAL A 87 4.25 12.01 14.94
N ALA A 88 5.18 11.37 15.64
CA ALA A 88 6.17 12.06 16.46
C ALA A 88 7.08 13.00 15.66
N SER A 89 7.33 12.72 14.38
CA SER A 89 8.07 13.62 13.47
C SER A 89 7.20 14.73 12.85
N GLY A 90 5.86 14.70 13.06
CA GLY A 90 4.93 15.65 12.47
C GLY A 90 4.59 15.38 10.99
N ASP A 91 4.95 14.19 10.49
CA ASP A 91 4.72 13.79 9.10
C ASP A 91 3.30 13.23 8.86
N ILE A 92 2.55 12.91 9.93
CA ILE A 92 1.14 12.49 9.86
C ILE A 92 0.25 13.54 10.51
N TYR A 93 -0.91 13.81 9.91
CA TYR A 93 -1.94 14.68 10.44
C TYR A 93 -3.34 14.19 10.04
N LEU A 94 -4.35 14.54 10.85
CA LEU A 94 -5.75 14.28 10.55
C LEU A 94 -6.32 15.39 9.67
N GLY A 95 -7.07 15.01 8.65
CA GLY A 95 -7.76 15.91 7.73
C GLY A 95 -9.02 15.26 7.17
N SER A 96 -9.65 15.88 6.18
CA SER A 96 -10.75 15.28 5.41
C SER A 96 -10.32 15.05 3.98
N TYR A 97 -10.77 13.96 3.41
CA TYR A 97 -10.62 13.66 2.00
C TYR A 97 -11.99 13.63 1.34
N ALA A 98 -12.11 14.32 0.21
CA ALA A 98 -13.29 14.26 -0.63
C ALA A 98 -12.87 14.02 -2.07
N GLY A 99 -13.51 13.05 -2.73
CA GLY A 99 -13.16 12.71 -4.11
C GLY A 99 -14.02 11.59 -4.70
N TRP A 100 -13.85 11.37 -5.99
CA TRP A 100 -14.49 10.27 -6.71
C TRP A 100 -13.73 8.97 -6.48
N TYR A 101 -14.33 8.03 -5.76
CA TYR A 101 -13.73 6.75 -5.41
C TYR A 101 -14.31 5.60 -6.20
N ALA A 102 -13.44 4.82 -6.84
CA ALA A 102 -13.82 3.57 -7.51
C ALA A 102 -13.50 2.38 -6.62
N VAL A 103 -14.53 1.75 -6.07
CA VAL A 103 -14.38 0.59 -5.15
C VAL A 103 -13.64 -0.57 -5.83
N ARG A 104 -13.90 -0.80 -7.13
CA ARG A 104 -13.25 -1.88 -7.89
C ARG A 104 -11.73 -1.69 -8.03
N ASP A 105 -11.32 -0.44 -8.17
CA ASP A 105 -9.92 -0.08 -8.40
C ASP A 105 -9.20 0.25 -7.09
N GLU A 106 -9.96 0.39 -6.00
CA GLU A 106 -9.48 0.89 -4.69
C GLU A 106 -8.72 2.21 -4.80
N ALA A 107 -9.19 3.10 -5.68
CA ALA A 107 -8.50 4.33 -6.05
C ALA A 107 -9.45 5.52 -6.15
N TYR A 108 -8.91 6.69 -5.82
CA TYR A 108 -9.55 7.98 -6.07
C TYR A 108 -9.10 8.54 -7.40
N TYR A 109 -10.03 9.21 -8.08
CA TYR A 109 -9.82 9.85 -9.37
C TYR A 109 -10.16 11.34 -9.29
N GLN A 110 -9.44 12.14 -10.04
CA GLN A 110 -9.77 13.56 -10.21
C GLN A 110 -10.95 13.71 -11.18
N GLU A 111 -11.70 14.78 -11.03
CA GLU A 111 -12.90 15.05 -11.87
C GLU A 111 -12.56 15.07 -13.38
N ASP A 112 -11.38 15.55 -13.75
CA ASP A 112 -10.88 15.64 -15.12
C ASP A 112 -10.44 14.29 -15.72
N GLU A 113 -10.23 13.29 -14.87
CA GLU A 113 -9.92 11.91 -15.30
C GLU A 113 -11.19 11.09 -15.62
N LEU A 114 -12.37 11.58 -15.18
CA LEU A 114 -13.60 10.81 -15.24
C LEU A 114 -14.40 11.11 -16.52
N THR A 115 -15.07 10.07 -17.01
CA THR A 115 -16.13 10.20 -18.01
C THR A 115 -17.51 10.09 -17.36
N THR A 116 -18.52 10.67 -18.00
CA THR A 116 -19.91 10.56 -17.51
C THR A 116 -20.68 9.61 -18.43
N SER A 117 -21.24 8.56 -17.86
CA SER A 117 -22.08 7.61 -18.58
C SER A 117 -23.46 8.20 -18.96
N PRO A 118 -24.22 7.59 -19.88
CA PRO A 118 -25.54 8.09 -20.30
C PRO A 118 -26.57 8.21 -19.17
N ASP A 119 -26.42 7.42 -18.11
CA ASP A 119 -27.23 7.42 -16.89
C ASP A 119 -26.72 8.39 -15.82
N GLY A 120 -25.70 9.20 -16.15
CA GLY A 120 -25.19 10.28 -15.29
C GLY A 120 -24.13 9.85 -14.27
N LYS A 121 -23.67 8.61 -14.30
CA LYS A 121 -22.65 8.12 -13.37
C LYS A 121 -21.25 8.52 -13.81
N LYS A 122 -20.38 8.74 -12.85
CA LYS A 122 -18.96 8.98 -13.08
C LYS A 122 -18.23 7.65 -13.24
N ILE A 123 -17.43 7.55 -14.30
CA ILE A 123 -16.71 6.33 -14.69
C ILE A 123 -15.22 6.64 -14.78
N ALA A 124 -14.42 5.84 -14.07
CA ALA A 124 -12.97 5.89 -14.10
C ALA A 124 -12.39 5.44 -15.46
N PRO A 125 -11.14 5.77 -15.79
CA PRO A 125 -10.46 5.27 -16.99
C PRO A 125 -10.41 3.74 -17.10
N SER A 126 -10.44 3.05 -15.98
CA SER A 126 -10.54 1.58 -15.89
C SER A 126 -11.92 1.02 -16.30
N GLY A 127 -12.95 1.89 -16.44
CA GLY A 127 -14.34 1.52 -16.62
C GLY A 127 -15.06 1.18 -15.30
N ALA A 128 -14.48 1.48 -14.15
CA ALA A 128 -15.14 1.35 -12.85
C ALA A 128 -16.08 2.52 -12.59
N GLU A 129 -17.24 2.26 -12.01
CA GLU A 129 -18.15 3.28 -11.50
C GLU A 129 -17.53 3.95 -10.27
N CYS A 130 -17.61 5.29 -10.21
CA CYS A 130 -17.10 6.08 -9.09
C CYS A 130 -18.25 6.72 -8.32
N GLU A 131 -18.10 6.73 -7.00
CA GLU A 131 -18.99 7.41 -6.07
C GLU A 131 -18.26 8.56 -5.41
N TRP A 132 -18.97 9.66 -5.12
CA TRP A 132 -18.40 10.76 -4.35
C TRP A 132 -18.33 10.36 -2.88
N VAL A 133 -17.12 10.34 -2.33
CA VAL A 133 -16.87 10.01 -0.94
C VAL A 133 -16.24 11.21 -0.25
N GLU A 134 -16.73 11.54 0.93
CA GLU A 134 -16.11 12.49 1.85
C GLU A 134 -15.94 11.79 3.18
N GLU A 135 -14.69 11.62 3.60
CA GLU A 135 -14.35 10.94 4.85
C GLU A 135 -13.20 11.63 5.59
N SER A 136 -13.21 11.52 6.92
CA SER A 136 -12.04 11.85 7.72
C SER A 136 -10.92 10.87 7.39
N SER A 137 -9.71 11.38 7.23
CA SER A 137 -8.54 10.55 6.91
C SER A 137 -7.29 11.13 7.54
N TYR A 138 -6.37 10.26 7.90
CA TYR A 138 -5.00 10.67 8.21
C TYR A 138 -4.21 10.82 6.91
N PHE A 139 -3.36 11.85 6.87
CA PHE A 139 -2.51 12.17 5.74
C PHE A 139 -1.03 12.09 6.12
N PHE A 140 -0.24 11.54 5.22
CA PHE A 140 1.22 11.67 5.25
C PHE A 140 1.64 12.91 4.47
N ARG A 141 2.46 13.79 5.07
CA ARG A 141 2.96 15.04 4.46
C ARG A 141 3.98 14.79 3.37
N LEU A 142 3.61 14.03 2.35
CA LEU A 142 4.50 13.67 1.25
C LEU A 142 5.02 14.91 0.51
N SER A 143 4.21 15.96 0.41
CA SER A 143 4.62 17.25 -0.20
C SER A 143 5.85 17.87 0.47
N ALA A 144 6.00 17.72 1.79
CA ALA A 144 7.15 18.24 2.53
C ALA A 144 8.47 17.50 2.25
N TRP A 145 8.39 16.32 1.61
CA TRP A 145 9.55 15.50 1.29
C TRP A 145 10.11 15.74 -0.11
N GLN A 146 9.42 16.51 -0.95
CA GLN A 146 9.78 16.70 -2.36
C GLN A 146 11.24 17.14 -2.56
N ASP A 147 11.63 18.24 -1.94
CA ASP A 147 12.98 18.79 -2.14
C ASP A 147 14.06 17.86 -1.58
N ARG A 148 13.77 17.18 -0.46
CA ARG A 148 14.66 16.18 0.14
C ARG A 148 14.86 14.96 -0.77
N LEU A 149 13.78 14.48 -1.41
CA LEU A 149 13.85 13.39 -2.36
C LEU A 149 14.64 13.77 -3.60
N LEU A 150 14.41 14.97 -4.16
CA LEU A 150 15.15 15.45 -5.33
C LEU A 150 16.65 15.58 -5.02
N ALA A 151 17.00 16.19 -3.88
CA ALA A 151 18.39 16.30 -3.44
C ALA A 151 19.05 14.93 -3.23
N HIS A 152 18.29 13.95 -2.67
CA HIS A 152 18.79 12.60 -2.48
C HIS A 152 19.07 11.90 -3.82
N TYR A 153 18.15 11.99 -4.79
CA TYR A 153 18.33 11.39 -6.11
C TYR A 153 19.45 12.03 -6.93
N GLU A 154 19.70 13.31 -6.73
CA GLU A 154 20.83 14.01 -7.36
C GLU A 154 22.17 13.59 -6.74
N ALA A 155 22.23 13.46 -5.42
CA ALA A 155 23.43 13.02 -4.71
C ALA A 155 23.74 11.52 -4.93
N HIS A 156 22.73 10.71 -5.25
CA HIS A 156 22.84 9.26 -5.41
C HIS A 156 22.25 8.82 -6.77
N PRO A 157 22.95 9.05 -7.89
CA PRO A 157 22.40 8.81 -9.23
C PRO A 157 22.03 7.35 -9.51
N ASP A 158 22.66 6.40 -8.80
CA ASP A 158 22.39 4.96 -8.92
C ASP A 158 21.30 4.44 -7.96
N PHE A 159 20.68 5.32 -7.16
CA PHE A 159 19.61 4.94 -6.22
C PHE A 159 18.37 4.39 -6.94
N ILE A 160 18.08 4.92 -8.12
CA ILE A 160 16.99 4.44 -8.99
C ILE A 160 17.59 3.98 -10.33
N MET A 161 17.42 2.69 -10.63
CA MET A 161 17.92 2.07 -11.83
C MET A 161 16.81 1.32 -12.60
N PRO A 162 16.85 1.21 -13.91
CA PRO A 162 17.77 1.89 -14.85
C PRO A 162 17.44 3.38 -15.03
N SER A 163 18.29 4.11 -15.75
CA SER A 163 18.17 5.55 -15.95
C SER A 163 16.79 6.03 -16.45
N ALA A 164 16.13 5.23 -17.30
CA ALA A 164 14.77 5.51 -17.76
C ALA A 164 13.78 5.62 -16.59
N ARG A 165 13.86 4.71 -15.62
CA ARG A 165 12.99 4.74 -14.41
C ARG A 165 13.35 5.89 -13.49
N ARG A 166 14.64 6.18 -13.36
CA ARG A 166 15.09 7.38 -12.64
C ARG A 166 14.47 8.65 -13.23
N ASN A 167 14.48 8.79 -14.53
CA ASN A 167 13.93 9.97 -15.20
C ASN A 167 12.40 10.09 -14.99
N GLU A 168 11.67 8.99 -15.03
CA GLU A 168 10.22 8.96 -14.72
C GLU A 168 9.96 9.43 -13.29
N VAL A 169 10.65 8.85 -12.31
CA VAL A 169 10.48 9.21 -10.89
C VAL A 169 10.87 10.67 -10.65
N MET A 170 12.01 11.12 -11.21
CA MET A 170 12.44 12.51 -11.11
C MET A 170 11.42 13.49 -11.70
N SER A 171 10.85 13.15 -12.86
CA SER A 171 9.82 13.95 -13.51
C SER A 171 8.54 14.02 -12.67
N PHE A 172 8.11 12.88 -12.14
CA PHE A 172 6.95 12.79 -11.25
C PHE A 172 7.13 13.66 -9.99
N VAL A 173 8.26 13.50 -9.30
CA VAL A 173 8.53 14.26 -8.07
C VAL A 173 8.65 15.76 -8.37
N LYS A 174 9.30 16.16 -9.46
CA LYS A 174 9.41 17.58 -9.91
C LYS A 174 8.05 18.17 -10.28
N GLY A 175 7.09 17.36 -10.69
CA GLY A 175 5.72 17.77 -11.01
C GLY A 175 4.91 18.27 -9.81
N GLY A 176 5.40 18.05 -8.59
CA GLY A 176 4.76 18.47 -7.34
C GLY A 176 4.10 17.29 -6.63
N LEU A 177 4.63 16.95 -5.46
CA LEU A 177 4.05 15.92 -4.59
C LEU A 177 2.86 16.48 -3.82
N LYS A 178 1.81 15.69 -3.67
CA LYS A 178 0.65 15.98 -2.81
C LYS A 178 0.68 15.08 -1.59
N ASP A 179 0.09 15.56 -0.49
CA ASP A 179 -0.06 14.75 0.72
C ASP A 179 -0.93 13.52 0.44
N LEU A 180 -0.55 12.42 1.05
CA LEU A 180 -1.10 11.11 0.76
C LEU A 180 -2.05 10.68 1.87
N SER A 181 -3.31 10.38 1.53
CA SER A 181 -4.26 9.78 2.46
C SER A 181 -3.85 8.34 2.79
N ILE A 182 -3.63 8.06 4.07
CA ILE A 182 -3.04 6.82 4.58
C ILE A 182 -3.95 6.06 5.55
N SER A 183 -5.21 6.47 5.69
CA SER A 183 -6.21 5.70 6.44
C SER A 183 -7.56 5.68 5.73
N ARG A 184 -8.42 4.74 6.14
CA ARG A 184 -9.78 4.56 5.63
C ARG A 184 -10.73 4.26 6.77
N THR A 185 -12.00 4.66 6.60
CA THR A 185 -13.12 4.37 7.50
C THR A 185 -14.22 3.54 6.81
N ALA A 186 -14.13 3.37 5.49
CA ALA A 186 -15.14 2.66 4.68
C ALA A 186 -15.13 1.13 4.85
N PHE A 187 -14.12 0.57 5.50
CA PHE A 187 -13.98 -0.86 5.81
C PHE A 187 -13.15 -1.03 7.08
N ASP A 188 -13.23 -2.21 7.68
CA ASP A 188 -12.62 -2.54 8.98
C ASP A 188 -11.57 -3.66 8.91
N TRP A 189 -11.33 -4.23 7.73
CA TRP A 189 -10.33 -5.28 7.52
C TRP A 189 -8.97 -4.69 7.16
N GLY A 190 -8.10 -4.54 8.17
CA GLY A 190 -6.75 -3.96 8.00
C GLY A 190 -6.03 -3.78 9.33
N VAL A 191 -4.90 -3.07 9.30
CA VAL A 191 -4.18 -2.67 10.51
C VAL A 191 -4.87 -1.44 11.09
N GLU A 192 -5.34 -1.53 12.33
CA GLU A 192 -5.94 -0.39 13.02
C GLU A 192 -4.90 0.70 13.28
N VAL A 193 -5.32 1.95 13.08
CA VAL A 193 -4.56 3.11 13.55
C VAL A 193 -4.41 3.02 15.08
N PRO A 194 -3.23 3.36 15.65
CA PRO A 194 -3.06 3.33 17.10
C PRO A 194 -4.13 4.12 17.83
N GLN A 195 -4.79 3.49 18.81
CA GLN A 195 -5.97 4.04 19.48
C GLN A 195 -5.64 5.20 20.45
N ASP A 196 -4.38 5.51 20.65
CA ASP A 196 -3.87 6.69 21.35
C ASP A 196 -3.84 7.96 20.47
N GLU A 197 -4.14 7.84 19.17
CA GLU A 197 -4.25 8.98 18.25
C GLU A 197 -5.63 9.65 18.32
N PRO A 198 -5.72 10.98 18.06
CA PRO A 198 -7.00 11.69 17.99
C PRO A 198 -7.92 11.08 16.91
N GLU A 199 -9.17 10.83 17.28
CA GLU A 199 -10.20 10.30 16.36
C GLU A 199 -9.82 8.98 15.67
N ALA A 200 -8.91 8.17 16.26
CA ALA A 200 -8.43 6.92 15.69
C ALA A 200 -9.51 5.85 15.49
N ASN A 201 -10.60 5.94 16.26
CA ASN A 201 -11.65 4.94 16.25
C ASN A 201 -12.28 4.77 14.85
N GLY A 202 -12.26 3.55 14.34
CA GLY A 202 -12.77 3.19 13.03
C GLY A 202 -11.81 3.46 11.86
N HIS A 203 -10.62 4.02 12.11
CA HIS A 203 -9.61 4.17 11.07
C HIS A 203 -8.73 2.94 10.92
N ILE A 204 -8.62 2.46 9.69
CA ILE A 204 -7.72 1.39 9.26
C ILE A 204 -6.60 1.99 8.40
N MET A 205 -5.37 1.56 8.60
CA MET A 205 -4.23 1.97 7.77
C MET A 205 -4.48 1.56 6.32
N TYR A 206 -4.15 2.45 5.39
CA TYR A 206 -4.25 2.18 3.97
C TYR A 206 -2.96 1.53 3.44
N VAL A 207 -3.06 0.81 2.34
CA VAL A 207 -2.00 0.00 1.73
C VAL A 207 -0.62 0.69 1.62
N TRP A 208 -0.59 2.00 1.46
CA TRP A 208 0.67 2.77 1.39
C TRP A 208 1.53 2.70 2.65
N LEU A 209 0.95 2.31 3.77
CA LEU A 209 1.67 2.15 5.04
C LEU A 209 1.60 0.71 5.57
N ASP A 210 0.58 -0.04 5.18
CA ASP A 210 0.30 -1.39 5.63
C ASP A 210 1.07 -2.45 4.81
N ALA A 211 1.22 -2.27 3.48
CA ALA A 211 1.83 -3.27 2.61
C ALA A 211 3.35 -3.19 2.51
#